data_f55a7abc9aea690a4beeafc160414d70
#
_entry.id   f55a7abc9aea690a4beeafc160414d70
#
_cell.length_a   1.000
_cell.length_b   1.000
_cell.length_c   1.000
_cell.angle_alpha   90.00
_cell.angle_beta   90.00
_cell.angle_gamma   90.00
#
_symmetry.space_group_name_H-M   'P 1'
#
loop_
_entity.id
_entity.type
_entity.pdbx_description
1 polymer ?
#
loop_
_entity_poly.entity_id
_entity_poly.type
_entity_poly.pdbx_seq_one_letter_code
_entity_poly.pdbx_strand_id
1 'polypeptide(L)'
;STEMHAEVKLDDGSKAITAFMIMSETYIDEAYSPEVITDKVGISASRIRKFASDLAEAAFSKEVVIDQPWVDWKGEKHKKMIGRPVSMHAMRGISAHSNGFQTCRALHILQLILGSIEVPGGWRFKPPYPKPPEAHPKPAGKPHQINAGEPLSGSPLGYVLGPEDLLLDKDGKAQRIDKAFSWEAPLSAHGLMHMVISNAVAGDPYNIDVLFMYMANMAWNSSMNTRGVMEMLTEKDSESGEYKIPKIIYSDAYSSEMVAYADLILPDTTYLERHDAISLLDRPICEADAVADGIRWPVFKPDRDVRGFQSVLLDLGARLGLPGMVNDNGTPKYSDYGDYIINHERKPGIGPLAGFRGNGEKSGRGEPNPSQIELYKNNGAFWHKDIPKEARYFKMANMEYQKFAVNIGIFDKPEPYTFQIYSEPLQKFQLAAIGHGNIQPPAYLRSLVKSCFTPLPVWYEPFEGETVSKDEFPLHALTQRPMAMYHSWGSQNPWLRQIHGQNPMFIPRKVASKLNLKDGDWIWVSSHHGKIRVPVFIMAGLNENTIWTWNAIGKRKGSWALDKNVEEANEGFIINHLISDLLPGNDSGYRYSNSDPITGQ
;
A
#
# COMPACT_ATOMS: atom_id res chain seq x y z
N SER A 1 -19.50 -18.92 13.97
CA SER A 1 -20.88 -19.07 13.52
C SER A 1 -21.29 -17.87 12.68
N THR A 2 -22.03 -18.11 11.61
CA THR A 2 -22.66 -17.09 10.74
C THR A 2 -24.17 -16.99 11.01
N GLU A 3 -24.66 -17.62 12.05
CA GLU A 3 -26.06 -17.48 12.48
C GLU A 3 -26.28 -16.10 13.08
N MET A 4 -27.32 -15.40 12.63
CA MET A 4 -27.61 -14.03 13.07
C MET A 4 -27.99 -13.94 14.54
N HIS A 5 -28.52 -15.00 15.14
CA HIS A 5 -29.02 -15.02 16.53
C HIS A 5 -28.40 -16.15 17.37
N ALA A 6 -27.10 -16.38 17.21
CA ALA A 6 -26.41 -17.42 17.95
C ALA A 6 -25.93 -16.92 19.32
N GLU A 7 -26.54 -17.43 20.39
CA GLU A 7 -25.98 -17.35 21.73
C GLU A 7 -25.14 -18.59 22.03
N VAL A 8 -23.95 -18.39 22.57
CA VAL A 8 -23.06 -19.46 23.00
C VAL A 8 -22.94 -19.43 24.53
N LYS A 9 -23.15 -20.55 25.16
CA LYS A 9 -22.85 -20.69 26.58
C LYS A 9 -21.39 -21.08 26.75
N LEU A 10 -20.67 -20.29 27.53
CA LEU A 10 -19.26 -20.53 27.83
C LEU A 10 -19.12 -21.51 29.01
N ASP A 11 -17.91 -22.06 29.18
CA ASP A 11 -17.60 -23.06 30.21
C ASP A 11 -17.83 -22.55 31.63
N ASP A 12 -17.69 -21.24 31.85
CA ASP A 12 -17.97 -20.57 33.12
C ASP A 12 -19.48 -20.30 33.37
N GLY A 13 -20.33 -20.72 32.41
CA GLY A 13 -21.79 -20.54 32.47
C GLY A 13 -22.26 -19.17 31.95
N SER A 14 -21.38 -18.25 31.62
CA SER A 14 -21.73 -16.97 30.98
C SER A 14 -22.26 -17.17 29.57
N LYS A 15 -22.99 -16.18 29.06
CA LYS A 15 -23.48 -16.16 27.68
C LYS A 15 -22.62 -15.22 26.84
N ALA A 16 -22.27 -15.67 25.66
CA ALA A 16 -21.61 -14.88 24.62
C ALA A 16 -22.47 -14.84 23.36
N ILE A 17 -22.39 -13.74 22.62
CA ILE A 17 -22.96 -13.60 21.29
C ILE A 17 -21.83 -13.53 20.25
N THR A 18 -22.10 -13.92 19.04
CA THR A 18 -21.07 -13.91 18.00
C THR A 18 -20.79 -12.49 17.50
N ALA A 19 -19.54 -12.22 17.13
CA ALA A 19 -19.16 -10.95 16.52
C ALA A 19 -19.99 -10.67 15.25
N PHE A 20 -20.37 -11.72 14.50
CA PHE A 20 -21.25 -11.60 13.35
C PHE A 20 -22.65 -11.10 13.72
N MET A 21 -23.22 -11.58 14.83
CA MET A 21 -24.52 -11.11 15.32
C MET A 21 -24.48 -9.61 15.65
N ILE A 22 -23.49 -9.16 16.41
CA ILE A 22 -23.33 -7.74 16.77
C ILE A 22 -23.21 -6.87 15.51
N MET A 23 -22.37 -7.29 14.55
CA MET A 23 -22.20 -6.59 13.28
C MET A 23 -23.50 -6.56 12.48
N SER A 24 -24.22 -7.69 12.40
CA SER A 24 -25.47 -7.78 11.66
C SER A 24 -26.54 -6.87 12.25
N GLU A 25 -26.73 -6.86 13.56
CA GLU A 25 -27.67 -5.97 14.25
C GLU A 25 -27.39 -4.50 13.93
N THR A 26 -26.11 -4.10 13.88
CA THR A 26 -25.73 -2.74 13.51
C THR A 26 -26.15 -2.40 12.07
N TYR A 27 -25.95 -3.30 11.10
CA TYR A 27 -26.13 -2.98 9.68
C TYR A 27 -27.49 -3.34 9.10
N ILE A 28 -28.34 -4.04 9.82
CA ILE A 28 -29.78 -4.17 9.47
C ILE A 28 -30.63 -3.04 10.06
N ASP A 29 -30.07 -2.14 10.84
CA ASP A 29 -30.75 -0.94 11.31
C ASP A 29 -31.27 -0.10 10.14
N GLU A 30 -32.42 0.54 10.31
CA GLU A 30 -33.06 1.36 9.29
C GLU A 30 -32.13 2.48 8.78
N ALA A 31 -31.24 2.99 9.61
CA ALA A 31 -30.26 4.02 9.25
C ALA A 31 -29.31 3.60 8.10
N TYR A 32 -29.11 2.31 7.91
CA TYR A 32 -28.30 1.75 6.82
C TYR A 32 -29.14 1.17 5.67
N SER A 33 -30.44 1.36 5.69
CA SER A 33 -31.31 0.89 4.59
C SER A 33 -30.96 1.57 3.26
N PRO A 34 -31.11 0.90 2.12
CA PRO A 34 -30.88 1.51 0.81
C PRO A 34 -31.67 2.81 0.60
N GLU A 35 -32.85 2.91 1.18
CA GLU A 35 -33.72 4.08 1.10
C GLU A 35 -33.13 5.30 1.80
N VAL A 36 -32.53 5.10 2.98
CA VAL A 36 -31.92 6.18 3.77
C VAL A 36 -30.59 6.62 3.18
N ILE A 37 -29.78 5.67 2.70
CA ILE A 37 -28.43 6.00 2.21
C ILE A 37 -28.38 6.50 0.77
N THR A 38 -29.50 6.49 0.03
CA THR A 38 -29.57 6.89 -1.40
C THR A 38 -28.91 8.24 -1.67
N ASP A 39 -29.26 9.25 -0.90
CA ASP A 39 -28.73 10.61 -1.10
C ASP A 39 -27.23 10.70 -0.82
N LYS A 40 -26.75 9.91 0.14
CA LYS A 40 -25.34 9.86 0.52
C LYS A 40 -24.47 9.18 -0.54
N VAL A 41 -24.94 8.08 -1.12
CA VAL A 41 -24.19 7.29 -2.12
C VAL A 41 -24.47 7.71 -3.56
N GLY A 42 -25.50 8.52 -3.81
CA GLY A 42 -25.89 8.95 -5.15
C GLY A 42 -26.42 7.81 -6.04
N ILE A 43 -26.88 6.70 -5.45
CA ILE A 43 -27.39 5.52 -6.15
C ILE A 43 -28.78 5.22 -5.60
N SER A 44 -29.78 5.01 -6.47
CA SER A 44 -31.15 4.72 -6.03
C SER A 44 -31.24 3.40 -5.24
N ALA A 45 -32.11 3.37 -4.25
CA ALA A 45 -32.37 2.20 -3.41
C ALA A 45 -32.72 0.95 -4.25
N SER A 46 -33.53 1.11 -5.30
CA SER A 46 -33.88 0.03 -6.22
C SER A 46 -32.67 -0.57 -6.93
N ARG A 47 -31.70 0.27 -7.33
CA ARG A 47 -30.45 -0.19 -7.96
C ARG A 47 -29.54 -0.90 -6.97
N ILE A 48 -29.45 -0.40 -5.74
CA ILE A 48 -28.70 -1.07 -4.66
C ILE A 48 -29.28 -2.45 -4.38
N ARG A 49 -30.62 -2.57 -4.22
CA ARG A 49 -31.30 -3.85 -3.99
C ARG A 49 -31.14 -4.81 -5.16
N LYS A 50 -31.26 -4.30 -6.40
CA LYS A 50 -31.02 -5.12 -7.57
C LYS A 50 -29.60 -5.67 -7.61
N PHE A 51 -28.60 -4.85 -7.35
CA PHE A 51 -27.19 -5.27 -7.32
C PHE A 51 -26.94 -6.32 -6.24
N ALA A 52 -27.49 -6.13 -5.03
CA ALA A 52 -27.39 -7.11 -3.95
C ALA A 52 -28.05 -8.46 -4.35
N SER A 53 -29.22 -8.40 -5.00
CA SER A 53 -29.88 -9.61 -5.52
C SER A 53 -29.06 -10.30 -6.60
N ASP A 54 -28.48 -9.55 -7.54
CA ASP A 54 -27.63 -10.10 -8.61
C ASP A 54 -26.37 -10.79 -8.04
N LEU A 55 -25.76 -10.20 -7.01
CA LEU A 55 -24.63 -10.81 -6.29
C LEU A 55 -25.04 -12.11 -5.59
N ALA A 56 -26.17 -12.10 -4.88
CA ALA A 56 -26.70 -13.28 -4.20
C ALA A 56 -27.06 -14.39 -5.19
N GLU A 57 -27.73 -14.06 -6.29
CA GLU A 57 -28.05 -15.02 -7.34
C GLU A 57 -26.79 -15.64 -7.94
N ALA A 58 -25.79 -14.81 -8.26
CA ALA A 58 -24.52 -15.31 -8.80
C ALA A 58 -23.79 -16.22 -7.79
N ALA A 59 -23.77 -15.84 -6.51
CA ALA A 59 -23.06 -16.59 -5.49
C ALA A 59 -23.77 -17.90 -5.10
N PHE A 60 -25.10 -17.91 -5.03
CA PHE A 60 -25.84 -19.00 -4.42
C PHE A 60 -26.68 -19.84 -5.40
N SER A 61 -26.91 -19.34 -6.64
CA SER A 61 -27.71 -20.04 -7.65
C SER A 61 -26.93 -20.39 -8.92
N LYS A 62 -25.71 -19.85 -9.09
CA LYS A 62 -24.86 -20.08 -10.27
C LYS A 62 -23.54 -20.72 -9.87
N GLU A 63 -23.58 -21.83 -9.17
CA GLU A 63 -22.39 -22.53 -8.67
C GLU A 63 -21.44 -22.94 -9.80
N VAL A 64 -20.13 -22.76 -9.54
CA VAL A 64 -19.05 -23.32 -10.37
C VAL A 64 -18.62 -24.63 -9.74
N VAL A 65 -18.83 -25.74 -10.43
CA VAL A 65 -18.48 -27.07 -9.93
C VAL A 65 -17.25 -27.58 -10.65
N ILE A 66 -16.20 -27.91 -9.90
CA ILE A 66 -15.02 -28.62 -10.40
C ILE A 66 -15.05 -30.04 -9.87
N ASP A 67 -14.95 -31.01 -10.78
CA ASP A 67 -14.94 -32.44 -10.44
C ASP A 67 -13.54 -32.84 -9.93
N GLN A 68 -13.17 -32.29 -8.78
CA GLN A 68 -11.89 -32.53 -8.10
C GLN A 68 -12.15 -32.86 -6.62
N PRO A 69 -11.86 -34.10 -6.19
CA PRO A 69 -11.92 -34.46 -4.77
C PRO A 69 -10.87 -33.73 -3.94
N TRP A 70 -11.23 -33.44 -2.70
CA TRP A 70 -10.32 -32.82 -1.73
C TRP A 70 -10.70 -33.20 -0.30
N VAL A 71 -9.80 -32.94 0.66
CA VAL A 71 -10.01 -33.24 2.08
C VAL A 71 -9.85 -31.95 2.88
N ASP A 72 -10.80 -31.67 3.76
CA ASP A 72 -10.73 -30.51 4.63
C ASP A 72 -9.91 -30.79 5.90
N TRP A 73 -9.69 -29.73 6.69
CA TRP A 73 -8.89 -29.78 7.90
C TRP A 73 -9.50 -30.66 9.02
N LYS A 74 -10.80 -30.99 8.95
CA LYS A 74 -11.47 -31.92 9.85
C LYS A 74 -11.33 -33.37 9.40
N GLY A 75 -10.75 -33.60 8.22
CA GLY A 75 -10.62 -34.91 7.61
C GLY A 75 -11.85 -35.36 6.80
N GLU A 76 -12.81 -34.44 6.59
CA GLU A 76 -13.98 -34.75 5.74
C GLU A 76 -13.59 -34.78 4.27
N LYS A 77 -14.07 -35.78 3.56
CA LYS A 77 -13.79 -36.00 2.13
C LYS A 77 -14.90 -35.41 1.28
N HIS A 78 -14.53 -34.44 0.47
CA HIS A 78 -15.41 -33.81 -0.51
C HIS A 78 -15.15 -34.37 -1.90
N LYS A 79 -16.20 -34.75 -2.62
CA LYS A 79 -16.09 -35.33 -3.97
C LYS A 79 -15.81 -34.29 -5.03
N LYS A 80 -16.20 -33.04 -4.79
CA LYS A 80 -16.14 -31.93 -5.74
C LYS A 80 -15.75 -30.65 -5.03
N MET A 81 -15.22 -29.69 -5.77
CA MET A 81 -15.03 -28.32 -5.35
C MET A 81 -16.19 -27.46 -5.85
N ILE A 82 -16.96 -26.88 -4.94
CA ILE A 82 -18.12 -26.05 -5.28
C ILE A 82 -17.76 -24.60 -5.05
N GLY A 83 -17.85 -23.80 -6.08
CA GLY A 83 -17.46 -22.40 -6.09
C GLY A 83 -18.63 -21.44 -6.09
N ARG A 84 -18.30 -20.17 -5.89
CA ARG A 84 -19.20 -19.03 -5.86
C ARG A 84 -18.65 -17.98 -6.81
N PRO A 85 -19.23 -17.81 -8.04
CA PRO A 85 -18.61 -16.99 -9.09
C PRO A 85 -18.84 -15.48 -8.86
N VAL A 86 -18.44 -15.00 -7.70
CA VAL A 86 -18.40 -13.57 -7.38
C VAL A 86 -16.99 -13.20 -6.96
N SER A 87 -16.38 -12.28 -7.68
CA SER A 87 -15.06 -11.75 -7.33
C SER A 87 -15.08 -10.24 -7.40
N MET A 88 -14.42 -9.61 -6.43
CA MET A 88 -14.31 -8.16 -6.33
C MET A 88 -12.86 -7.76 -6.45
N HIS A 89 -12.58 -6.79 -7.32
CA HIS A 89 -11.27 -6.21 -7.46
C HIS A 89 -11.28 -4.79 -6.92
N ALA A 90 -10.38 -4.52 -5.99
CA ALA A 90 -10.18 -3.20 -5.43
C ALA A 90 -8.69 -2.88 -5.38
N MET A 91 -8.36 -1.63 -5.66
CA MET A 91 -7.00 -1.12 -5.63
C MET A 91 -6.89 -0.01 -4.59
N ARG A 92 -5.76 0.67 -4.58
CA ARG A 92 -5.41 1.68 -3.59
C ARG A 92 -6.46 2.81 -3.42
N GLY A 93 -7.26 3.12 -4.44
CA GLY A 93 -8.28 4.18 -4.39
C GLY A 93 -9.31 4.02 -3.28
N ILE A 94 -9.70 2.78 -2.93
CA ILE A 94 -10.67 2.57 -1.83
C ILE A 94 -10.04 2.72 -0.42
N SER A 95 -8.73 2.59 -0.29
CA SER A 95 -8.02 2.75 0.98
C SER A 95 -7.46 4.16 1.22
N ALA A 96 -7.38 4.99 0.18
CA ALA A 96 -6.78 6.32 0.23
C ALA A 96 -7.79 7.41 0.67
N HIS A 97 -8.47 7.16 1.76
CA HIS A 97 -9.44 8.05 2.41
C HIS A 97 -9.32 7.90 3.91
N SER A 98 -9.76 8.89 4.66
CA SER A 98 -9.70 8.85 6.13
C SER A 98 -10.55 7.74 6.77
N ASN A 99 -11.43 7.07 6.01
CA ASN A 99 -12.16 5.87 6.42
C ASN A 99 -11.78 4.62 5.61
N GLY A 100 -10.64 4.64 4.94
CA GLY A 100 -10.23 3.62 3.97
C GLY A 100 -10.05 2.23 4.55
N PHE A 101 -9.47 2.11 5.74
CA PHE A 101 -9.28 0.82 6.41
C PHE A 101 -10.60 0.11 6.71
N GLN A 102 -11.57 0.83 7.27
CA GLN A 102 -12.88 0.27 7.58
C GLN A 102 -13.68 -0.06 6.31
N THR A 103 -13.54 0.74 5.26
CA THR A 103 -14.14 0.47 3.94
C THR A 103 -13.58 -0.82 3.31
N CYS A 104 -12.26 -1.04 3.39
CA CYS A 104 -11.64 -2.29 2.95
C CYS A 104 -12.15 -3.50 3.75
N ARG A 105 -12.32 -3.34 5.07
CA ARG A 105 -12.89 -4.40 5.91
C ARG A 105 -14.32 -4.73 5.52
N ALA A 106 -15.16 -3.74 5.26
CA ALA A 106 -16.54 -3.94 4.81
C ALA A 106 -16.60 -4.71 3.48
N LEU A 107 -15.69 -4.41 2.53
CA LEU A 107 -15.60 -5.15 1.27
C LEU A 107 -15.21 -6.63 1.50
N HIS A 108 -14.27 -6.90 2.39
CA HIS A 108 -13.89 -8.28 2.73
C HIS A 108 -15.04 -9.05 3.40
N ILE A 109 -15.80 -8.39 4.27
CA ILE A 109 -16.97 -9.01 4.91
C ILE A 109 -18.05 -9.34 3.89
N LEU A 110 -18.29 -8.47 2.92
CA LEU A 110 -19.23 -8.77 1.83
C LEU A 110 -18.82 -10.05 1.09
N GLN A 111 -17.53 -10.23 0.80
CA GLN A 111 -17.03 -11.46 0.18
C GLN A 111 -17.17 -12.68 1.10
N LEU A 112 -16.99 -12.53 2.42
CA LEU A 112 -17.24 -13.60 3.40
C LEU A 112 -18.71 -14.02 3.41
N ILE A 113 -19.64 -13.05 3.44
CA ILE A 113 -21.09 -13.30 3.42
C ILE A 113 -21.50 -14.06 2.14
N LEU A 114 -20.93 -13.66 0.99
CA LEU A 114 -21.17 -14.33 -0.28
C LEU A 114 -20.50 -15.71 -0.39
N GLY A 115 -19.62 -16.07 0.56
CA GLY A 115 -18.87 -17.32 0.54
C GLY A 115 -17.92 -17.44 -0.65
N SER A 116 -17.45 -16.29 -1.19
CA SER A 116 -16.72 -16.24 -2.46
C SER A 116 -15.20 -16.23 -2.31
N ILE A 117 -14.66 -16.41 -1.10
CA ILE A 117 -13.23 -16.36 -0.85
C ILE A 117 -12.58 -17.73 -1.03
N GLU A 118 -11.53 -17.79 -1.87
CA GLU A 118 -10.73 -18.98 -2.16
C GLU A 118 -11.52 -20.18 -2.69
N VAL A 119 -12.59 -19.92 -3.40
CA VAL A 119 -13.44 -20.93 -4.02
C VAL A 119 -13.39 -20.81 -5.55
N PRO A 120 -13.74 -21.85 -6.32
CA PRO A 120 -13.85 -21.76 -7.77
C PRO A 120 -14.75 -20.59 -8.22
N GLY A 121 -14.25 -19.77 -9.15
CA GLY A 121 -14.96 -18.59 -9.65
C GLY A 121 -14.98 -17.38 -8.69
N GLY A 122 -14.57 -17.55 -7.45
CA GLY A 122 -14.53 -16.51 -6.45
C GLY A 122 -13.21 -15.71 -6.42
N TRP A 123 -13.05 -14.88 -5.40
CA TRP A 123 -11.83 -14.15 -5.16
C TRP A 123 -10.75 -15.08 -4.60
N ARG A 124 -9.58 -15.05 -5.21
CA ARG A 124 -8.48 -15.95 -4.86
C ARG A 124 -7.33 -15.19 -4.20
N PHE A 125 -6.79 -15.78 -3.15
CA PHE A 125 -5.54 -15.31 -2.58
C PHE A 125 -4.39 -15.54 -3.56
N LYS A 126 -3.47 -14.60 -3.60
CA LYS A 126 -2.12 -14.93 -4.02
C LYS A 126 -1.58 -16.03 -3.11
N PRO A 127 -0.66 -16.88 -3.58
CA PRO A 127 0.03 -17.80 -2.69
C PRO A 127 0.58 -17.05 -1.48
N PRO A 128 0.41 -17.59 -0.27
CA PRO A 128 0.93 -16.93 0.91
C PRO A 128 2.44 -16.80 0.82
N TYR A 129 2.96 -15.72 1.37
CA TYR A 129 4.39 -15.59 1.54
C TYR A 129 4.92 -16.69 2.45
N PRO A 130 6.11 -17.24 2.19
CA PRO A 130 6.74 -18.11 3.15
C PRO A 130 6.83 -17.35 4.46
N LYS A 131 6.27 -17.91 5.53
CA LYS A 131 6.51 -17.35 6.84
C LYS A 131 8.01 -17.31 7.04
N PRO A 132 8.61 -16.17 7.38
CA PRO A 132 9.96 -16.19 7.92
C PRO A 132 9.95 -17.21 9.05
N PRO A 133 11.00 -17.97 9.27
CA PRO A 133 11.06 -19.02 10.31
C PRO A 133 10.82 -18.49 11.72
N GLU A 134 10.85 -17.19 11.86
CA GLU A 134 10.43 -16.50 13.07
C GLU A 134 9.42 -15.43 12.69
N ALA A 135 8.55 -15.08 13.62
CA ALA A 135 7.66 -13.95 13.46
C ALA A 135 8.45 -12.71 12.98
N HIS A 136 7.86 -11.91 12.12
CA HIS A 136 8.44 -10.61 11.81
C HIS A 136 8.78 -9.92 13.14
N PRO A 137 9.98 -9.32 13.26
CA PRO A 137 10.31 -8.60 14.46
C PRO A 137 9.23 -7.54 14.68
N LYS A 138 8.64 -7.55 15.83
CA LYS A 138 7.74 -6.50 16.26
C LYS A 138 8.52 -5.19 16.32
N PRO A 139 7.87 -4.04 16.12
CA PRO A 139 8.45 -2.78 16.55
C PRO A 139 8.97 -2.98 17.98
N ALA A 140 10.13 -2.47 18.32
CA ALA A 140 10.80 -2.73 19.59
C ALA A 140 9.86 -2.37 20.74
N GLY A 141 9.19 -3.36 21.22
CA GLY A 141 7.92 -3.37 21.89
C GLY A 141 7.86 -2.78 23.28
N LYS A 142 8.72 -1.83 23.66
CA LYS A 142 8.45 -1.02 24.84
C LYS A 142 8.83 0.42 24.56
N PRO A 143 7.94 1.37 24.84
CA PRO A 143 8.29 2.76 24.92
C PRO A 143 9.57 2.88 25.76
N HIS A 144 10.51 3.74 25.37
CA HIS A 144 11.78 4.00 26.05
C HIS A 144 12.91 2.99 25.82
N GLN A 145 12.77 1.99 24.99
CA GLN A 145 13.85 1.03 24.69
C GLN A 145 14.62 1.35 23.41
N ILE A 146 14.24 2.41 22.69
CA ILE A 146 14.95 2.85 21.50
C ILE A 146 15.71 4.12 21.85
N ASN A 147 17.02 4.07 21.72
CA ASN A 147 17.85 5.24 21.84
C ASN A 147 18.13 5.84 20.46
N ALA A 148 18.24 7.16 20.39
CA ALA A 148 18.62 7.82 19.15
C ALA A 148 19.98 7.28 18.66
N GLY A 149 20.08 6.92 17.40
CA GLY A 149 21.29 6.37 16.79
C GLY A 149 21.51 4.87 16.99
N GLU A 150 20.68 4.17 17.76
CA GLU A 150 20.75 2.72 17.86
C GLU A 150 19.87 2.08 16.77
N PRO A 151 20.39 1.05 16.06
CA PRO A 151 19.57 0.33 15.10
C PRO A 151 18.44 -0.39 15.82
N LEU A 152 17.23 -0.32 15.24
CA LEU A 152 16.11 -1.13 15.70
C LEU A 152 16.52 -2.62 15.66
N SER A 153 16.24 -3.34 16.73
CA SER A 153 16.49 -4.79 16.80
C SER A 153 15.50 -5.55 15.92
N GLY A 154 15.59 -5.37 14.61
CA GLY A 154 14.77 -6.04 13.63
C GLY A 154 14.06 -5.10 12.63
N SER A 155 13.40 -5.71 11.65
CA SER A 155 12.63 -4.96 10.65
C SER A 155 11.40 -4.33 11.29
N PRO A 156 11.07 -3.05 10.99
CA PRO A 156 9.86 -2.40 11.47
C PRO A 156 8.57 -2.92 10.79
N LEU A 157 8.62 -4.04 10.06
CA LEU A 157 7.49 -4.62 9.33
C LEU A 157 6.62 -5.55 10.18
N GLY A 158 6.71 -5.50 11.51
CA GLY A 158 5.84 -6.25 12.40
C GLY A 158 4.42 -5.67 12.48
N TYR A 159 3.47 -6.48 12.92
CA TYR A 159 2.13 -6.00 13.25
C TYR A 159 2.06 -5.61 14.72
N VAL A 160 1.54 -4.42 14.98
CA VAL A 160 1.23 -3.94 16.31
C VAL A 160 0.02 -4.71 16.85
N LEU A 161 0.13 -5.32 18.02
CA LEU A 161 -0.93 -6.08 18.65
C LEU A 161 -1.70 -5.26 19.71
N GLY A 162 -1.20 -4.08 20.04
CA GLY A 162 -1.81 -3.16 20.99
C GLY A 162 -0.95 -1.92 21.21
N PRO A 163 -1.42 -0.96 22.02
CA PRO A 163 -0.70 0.28 22.30
C PRO A 163 0.73 0.09 22.84
N GLU A 164 0.97 -1.02 23.55
CA GLU A 164 2.28 -1.34 24.13
C GLU A 164 3.36 -1.66 23.09
N ASP A 165 2.96 -1.93 21.86
CA ASP A 165 3.86 -2.21 20.74
C ASP A 165 4.22 -0.94 19.94
N LEU A 166 3.68 0.23 20.29
CA LEU A 166 3.97 1.48 19.59
C LEU A 166 5.42 1.95 19.81
N LEU A 167 5.99 2.54 18.75
CA LEU A 167 7.30 3.17 18.78
C LEU A 167 7.17 4.63 19.24
N LEU A 168 7.15 4.82 20.55
CA LEU A 168 7.03 6.13 21.17
C LEU A 168 8.29 6.44 21.98
N ASP A 169 8.65 7.71 22.06
CA ASP A 169 9.67 8.18 22.98
C ASP A 169 9.13 8.26 24.43
N LYS A 170 9.97 8.72 25.38
CA LYS A 170 9.61 8.88 26.78
C LYS A 170 8.44 9.86 27.00
N ASP A 171 8.23 10.78 26.08
CA ASP A 171 7.18 11.81 26.14
C ASP A 171 5.92 11.39 25.35
N GLY A 172 5.88 10.15 24.84
CA GLY A 172 4.78 9.57 24.09
C GLY A 172 4.68 10.03 22.64
N LYS A 173 5.73 10.65 22.09
CA LYS A 173 5.77 11.10 20.70
C LYS A 173 6.27 10.03 19.77
N ALA A 174 5.84 10.09 18.50
CA ALA A 174 6.31 9.21 17.44
C ALA A 174 7.83 9.30 17.29
N GLN A 175 8.50 8.14 17.18
CA GLN A 175 9.94 8.09 16.93
C GLN A 175 10.32 8.09 15.46
N ARG A 176 9.40 7.72 14.58
CA ARG A 176 9.66 7.73 13.13
C ARG A 176 9.14 9.00 12.49
N ILE A 177 9.86 9.51 11.51
CA ILE A 177 9.49 10.71 10.77
C ILE A 177 8.20 10.53 9.95
N ASP A 178 7.91 9.32 9.51
CA ASP A 178 6.67 8.95 8.81
C ASP A 178 5.53 8.59 9.77
N LYS A 179 5.73 8.74 11.07
CA LYS A 179 4.77 8.45 12.14
C LYS A 179 4.27 6.99 12.19
N ALA A 180 4.87 6.06 11.45
CA ALA A 180 4.50 4.66 11.55
C ALA A 180 4.69 4.12 12.97
N PHE A 181 3.78 3.23 13.37
CA PHE A 181 3.75 2.65 14.72
C PHE A 181 3.64 3.69 15.84
N SER A 182 2.94 4.79 15.56
CA SER A 182 2.54 5.78 16.57
C SER A 182 1.03 5.91 16.63
N TRP A 183 0.51 6.76 17.51
CA TRP A 183 -0.92 7.03 17.61
C TRP A 183 -1.54 7.64 16.34
N GLU A 184 -0.73 8.18 15.44
CA GLU A 184 -1.16 8.80 14.19
C GLU A 184 -1.24 7.80 13.02
N ALA A 185 -0.51 6.67 13.08
CA ALA A 185 -0.53 5.58 12.09
C ALA A 185 -0.09 4.25 12.74
N PRO A 186 -0.89 3.69 13.69
CA PRO A 186 -0.41 2.59 14.53
C PRO A 186 -0.25 1.26 13.81
N LEU A 187 -1.09 0.94 12.83
CA LEU A 187 -1.09 -0.36 12.16
C LEU A 187 -0.39 -0.36 10.80
N SER A 188 0.46 0.61 10.53
CA SER A 188 1.14 0.72 9.24
C SER A 188 2.65 0.67 9.37
N ALA A 189 3.27 -0.17 8.56
CA ALA A 189 4.72 -0.16 8.39
C ALA A 189 5.23 1.03 7.55
N HIS A 190 4.35 1.65 6.78
CA HIS A 190 4.69 2.76 5.88
C HIS A 190 4.30 4.13 6.43
N GLY A 191 3.47 4.18 7.45
CA GLY A 191 3.04 5.42 8.09
C GLY A 191 2.52 6.47 7.11
N LEU A 192 2.72 7.71 7.48
CA LEU A 192 2.37 8.91 6.70
C LEU A 192 3.51 9.27 5.75
N MET A 193 3.82 8.42 4.77
CA MET A 193 4.98 8.63 3.86
C MET A 193 4.93 9.96 3.10
N HIS A 194 3.74 10.44 2.79
CA HIS A 194 3.56 11.73 2.12
C HIS A 194 3.93 12.94 2.99
N MET A 195 4.02 12.75 4.31
CA MET A 195 4.37 13.79 5.28
C MET A 195 5.88 13.86 5.59
N VAL A 196 6.71 12.97 5.06
CA VAL A 196 8.12 12.88 5.43
C VAL A 196 8.87 14.20 5.21
N ILE A 197 8.65 14.88 4.08
CA ILE A 197 9.29 16.17 3.80
C ILE A 197 8.74 17.26 4.71
N SER A 198 7.41 17.33 4.87
CA SER A 198 6.76 18.31 5.76
C SER A 198 7.22 18.13 7.21
N ASN A 199 7.28 16.89 7.68
CA ASN A 199 7.75 16.57 9.02
C ASN A 199 9.24 16.91 9.22
N ALA A 200 10.09 16.63 8.22
CA ALA A 200 11.50 16.95 8.24
C ALA A 200 11.74 18.46 8.36
N VAL A 201 11.02 19.25 7.57
CA VAL A 201 11.11 20.73 7.59
C VAL A 201 10.56 21.32 8.90
N ALA A 202 9.52 20.69 9.46
CA ALA A 202 8.95 21.07 10.74
C ALA A 202 9.78 20.61 11.96
N GLY A 203 10.74 19.70 11.78
CA GLY A 203 11.47 19.07 12.88
C GLY A 203 10.61 18.13 13.73
N ASP A 204 9.58 17.52 13.13
CA ASP A 204 8.61 16.64 13.82
C ASP A 204 8.72 15.17 13.36
N PRO A 205 9.30 14.28 14.16
CA PRO A 205 9.81 14.45 15.52
C PRO A 205 11.23 15.01 15.59
N TYR A 206 11.94 15.11 14.46
CA TYR A 206 13.32 15.60 14.37
C TYR A 206 13.63 16.14 12.98
N ASN A 207 14.69 16.95 12.90
CA ASN A 207 15.26 17.39 11.63
C ASN A 207 16.06 16.26 10.99
N ILE A 208 16.19 16.29 9.66
CA ILE A 208 17.07 15.38 8.92
C ILE A 208 18.23 16.14 8.31
N ASP A 209 19.42 15.54 8.30
CA ASP A 209 20.61 16.12 7.68
C ASP A 209 20.71 15.77 6.20
N VAL A 210 20.25 14.58 5.82
CA VAL A 210 20.32 14.06 4.46
C VAL A 210 18.99 13.46 4.03
N LEU A 211 18.44 13.97 2.94
CA LEU A 211 17.33 13.37 2.21
C LEU A 211 17.89 12.59 1.01
N PHE A 212 17.93 11.27 1.11
CA PHE A 212 18.36 10.41 0.03
C PHE A 212 17.14 9.81 -0.70
N MET A 213 16.87 10.31 -1.91
CA MET A 213 15.72 9.93 -2.70
C MET A 213 16.12 9.02 -3.84
N TYR A 214 15.35 7.96 -4.01
CA TYR A 214 15.51 7.01 -5.12
C TYR A 214 14.21 6.91 -5.91
N MET A 215 14.30 7.20 -7.22
CA MET A 215 13.16 7.13 -8.15
C MET A 215 11.90 7.82 -7.63
N ALA A 216 12.04 8.91 -6.91
CA ALA A 216 10.95 9.64 -6.25
C ALA A 216 10.99 11.12 -6.67
N ASN A 217 10.26 11.44 -7.74
CA ASN A 217 10.21 12.80 -8.30
C ASN A 217 9.29 13.72 -7.48
N MET A 218 9.65 13.99 -6.23
CA MET A 218 8.81 14.75 -5.29
C MET A 218 8.61 16.21 -5.67
N ALA A 219 9.52 16.79 -6.44
CA ALA A 219 9.38 18.16 -6.95
C ALA A 219 8.31 18.28 -8.06
N TRP A 220 7.74 17.19 -8.53
CA TRP A 220 6.66 17.20 -9.50
C TRP A 220 5.51 16.27 -9.08
N ASN A 221 5.81 15.03 -8.75
CA ASN A 221 4.82 13.99 -8.51
C ASN A 221 4.80 13.58 -7.02
N SER A 222 4.64 14.54 -6.13
CA SER A 222 4.33 14.25 -4.73
C SER A 222 2.92 13.68 -4.62
N SER A 223 2.65 12.99 -3.52
CA SER A 223 1.32 12.43 -3.28
C SER A 223 0.28 13.54 -3.08
N MET A 224 0.64 14.61 -2.37
CA MET A 224 -0.21 15.77 -2.05
C MET A 224 0.66 17.01 -1.97
N ASN A 225 0.04 18.22 -2.00
CA ASN A 225 0.68 19.50 -1.77
C ASN A 225 1.99 19.71 -2.57
N THR A 226 1.97 19.39 -3.86
CA THR A 226 3.19 19.42 -4.69
C THR A 226 3.91 20.78 -4.63
N ARG A 227 3.16 21.89 -4.64
CA ARG A 227 3.73 23.22 -4.55
C ARG A 227 4.45 23.44 -3.21
N GLY A 228 3.79 23.09 -2.11
CA GLY A 228 4.40 23.21 -0.77
C GLY A 228 5.66 22.34 -0.65
N VAL A 229 5.64 21.12 -1.19
CA VAL A 229 6.83 20.25 -1.23
C VAL A 229 7.98 20.91 -1.98
N MET A 230 7.73 21.54 -3.14
CA MET A 230 8.76 22.27 -3.88
C MET A 230 9.34 23.44 -3.08
N GLU A 231 8.49 24.16 -2.33
CA GLU A 231 8.92 25.26 -1.45
C GLU A 231 9.76 24.71 -0.28
N MET A 232 9.31 23.64 0.38
CA MET A 232 10.01 22.99 1.49
C MET A 232 11.39 22.44 1.13
N LEU A 233 11.57 21.91 -0.08
CA LEU A 233 12.87 21.42 -0.56
C LEU A 233 13.95 22.51 -0.63
N THR A 234 13.57 23.78 -0.62
CA THR A 234 14.48 24.93 -0.66
C THR A 234 14.27 25.89 0.50
N GLU A 235 13.50 25.48 1.53
CA GLU A 235 13.24 26.32 2.69
C GLU A 235 14.49 26.45 3.56
N LYS A 236 14.73 27.66 4.01
CA LYS A 236 15.85 28.00 4.89
C LYS A 236 15.37 28.34 6.29
N ASP A 237 16.16 27.97 7.24
CA ASP A 237 16.00 28.46 8.62
C ASP A 237 16.26 29.93 8.67
N SER A 238 15.39 30.67 9.34
CA SER A 238 15.43 32.15 9.37
C SER A 238 16.59 32.73 10.22
N GLU A 239 17.11 31.94 11.16
CA GLU A 239 18.16 32.38 12.06
C GLU A 239 19.56 32.06 11.51
N SER A 240 19.74 30.81 11.07
CA SER A 240 21.02 30.32 10.56
C SER A 240 21.25 30.63 9.07
N GLY A 241 20.17 30.80 8.29
CA GLY A 241 20.23 30.93 6.83
C GLY A 241 20.55 29.64 6.08
N GLU A 242 20.73 28.53 6.79
CA GLU A 242 20.96 27.20 6.23
C GLU A 242 19.67 26.58 5.74
N TYR A 243 19.75 25.62 4.78
CA TYR A 243 18.58 24.85 4.36
C TYR A 243 18.09 23.97 5.50
N LYS A 244 16.77 23.90 5.70
CA LYS A 244 16.14 23.01 6.70
C LYS A 244 16.37 21.52 6.40
N ILE A 245 16.57 21.17 5.12
CA ILE A 245 17.10 19.89 4.67
C ILE A 245 18.47 20.17 4.05
N PRO A 246 19.58 20.04 4.81
CA PRO A 246 20.89 20.54 4.40
C PRO A 246 21.46 19.86 3.17
N LYS A 247 21.13 18.58 2.94
CA LYS A 247 21.68 17.80 1.83
C LYS A 247 20.62 16.94 1.17
N ILE A 248 20.48 17.05 -0.15
CA ILE A 248 19.59 16.24 -0.97
C ILE A 248 20.44 15.40 -1.93
N ILE A 249 20.35 14.08 -1.81
CA ILE A 249 20.96 13.12 -2.73
C ILE A 249 19.83 12.48 -3.55
N TYR A 250 19.98 12.48 -4.85
CA TYR A 250 18.98 11.92 -5.75
C TYR A 250 19.58 10.88 -6.69
N SER A 251 18.97 9.70 -6.72
CA SER A 251 19.34 8.63 -7.66
C SER A 251 18.15 8.24 -8.52
N ASP A 252 18.33 8.29 -9.84
CA ASP A 252 17.32 7.90 -10.82
C ASP A 252 17.98 7.53 -12.14
N ALA A 253 17.31 6.70 -12.94
CA ALA A 253 17.67 6.42 -14.31
C ALA A 253 17.28 7.54 -15.29
N TYR A 254 16.44 8.47 -14.86
CA TYR A 254 15.89 9.56 -15.68
C TYR A 254 16.14 10.92 -15.03
N SER A 255 16.48 11.90 -15.87
CA SER A 255 16.50 13.30 -15.45
C SER A 255 15.06 13.79 -15.21
N SER A 256 14.75 14.18 -14.00
CA SER A 256 13.43 14.65 -13.59
C SER A 256 13.50 15.99 -12.86
N GLU A 257 12.39 16.51 -12.39
CA GLU A 257 12.32 17.79 -11.66
C GLU A 257 13.18 17.81 -10.40
N MET A 258 13.38 16.64 -9.77
CA MET A 258 14.25 16.51 -8.59
C MET A 258 15.72 16.82 -8.85
N VAL A 259 16.18 16.68 -10.09
CA VAL A 259 17.57 17.02 -10.48
C VAL A 259 17.91 18.48 -10.12
N ALA A 260 16.92 19.39 -10.24
CA ALA A 260 17.12 20.80 -9.92
C ALA A 260 17.23 21.11 -8.41
N TYR A 261 16.87 20.17 -7.55
CA TYR A 261 16.90 20.31 -6.09
C TYR A 261 18.03 19.53 -5.42
N ALA A 262 18.68 18.63 -6.17
CA ALA A 262 19.69 17.74 -5.60
C ALA A 262 21.06 18.42 -5.50
N ASP A 263 21.75 18.23 -4.38
CA ASP A 263 23.17 18.59 -4.18
C ASP A 263 24.09 17.55 -4.80
N LEU A 264 23.66 16.29 -4.83
CA LEU A 264 24.40 15.17 -5.43
C LEU A 264 23.43 14.29 -6.21
N ILE A 265 23.81 14.02 -7.46
CA ILE A 265 23.05 13.12 -8.35
C ILE A 265 23.87 11.84 -8.54
N LEU A 266 23.27 10.71 -8.31
CA LEU A 266 23.81 9.38 -8.55
C LEU A 266 23.03 8.75 -9.72
N PRO A 267 23.53 8.82 -10.96
CA PRO A 267 22.84 8.24 -12.11
C PRO A 267 22.69 6.73 -11.94
N ASP A 268 21.46 6.26 -12.02
CA ASP A 268 21.10 4.84 -11.92
C ASP A 268 21.11 4.16 -13.30
N THR A 269 21.17 2.87 -13.29
CA THR A 269 20.97 2.01 -14.45
C THR A 269 19.49 1.94 -14.84
N THR A 270 19.21 1.70 -16.11
CA THR A 270 17.87 1.32 -16.55
C THR A 270 17.53 -0.12 -16.11
N TYR A 271 16.26 -0.49 -16.26
CA TYR A 271 15.80 -1.84 -15.89
C TYR A 271 16.49 -2.97 -16.67
N LEU A 272 17.00 -2.70 -17.87
CA LEU A 272 17.69 -3.69 -18.71
C LEU A 272 19.19 -3.82 -18.40
N GLU A 273 19.72 -2.98 -17.53
CA GLU A 273 21.15 -2.89 -17.23
C GLU A 273 21.50 -3.36 -15.82
N ARG A 274 20.54 -3.83 -15.04
CA ARG A 274 20.75 -4.27 -13.64
C ARG A 274 20.02 -5.55 -13.28
N HIS A 275 20.47 -6.16 -12.20
CA HIS A 275 19.70 -7.19 -11.52
C HIS A 275 18.54 -6.58 -10.75
N ASP A 276 17.38 -7.20 -10.86
CA ASP A 276 16.25 -6.97 -9.98
C ASP A 276 15.63 -8.31 -9.60
N ALA A 277 14.99 -8.36 -8.44
CA ALA A 277 14.35 -9.57 -7.96
C ALA A 277 12.96 -9.25 -7.39
N ILE A 278 12.01 -10.14 -7.65
CA ILE A 278 10.71 -10.16 -6.99
C ILE A 278 10.58 -11.53 -6.33
N SER A 279 10.49 -11.53 -5.02
CA SER A 279 10.52 -12.74 -4.22
C SER A 279 9.16 -13.05 -3.62
N LEU A 280 8.91 -14.33 -3.37
CA LEU A 280 7.85 -14.77 -2.47
C LEU A 280 7.94 -14.12 -1.08
N LEU A 281 9.14 -13.73 -0.66
CA LEU A 281 9.37 -13.12 0.64
C LEU A 281 8.92 -11.66 0.69
N ASP A 282 8.74 -11.01 -0.48
CA ASP A 282 8.26 -9.64 -0.59
C ASP A 282 6.90 -9.56 -1.27
N ARG A 283 6.86 -9.75 -2.59
CA ARG A 283 5.63 -9.74 -3.37
C ARG A 283 5.72 -10.73 -4.52
N PRO A 284 5.01 -11.85 -4.44
CA PRO A 284 5.03 -12.81 -5.53
C PRO A 284 4.39 -12.23 -6.78
N ILE A 285 4.99 -12.49 -7.91
CA ILE A 285 4.43 -12.24 -9.23
C ILE A 285 3.75 -13.49 -9.80
N CYS A 286 3.41 -14.41 -8.95
CA CYS A 286 2.89 -15.70 -9.32
C CYS A 286 1.37 -15.69 -9.48
N GLU A 287 0.89 -16.67 -10.19
CA GLU A 287 -0.51 -17.00 -10.32
C GLU A 287 -1.07 -17.58 -9.01
N ALA A 288 -2.40 -17.61 -8.90
CA ALA A 288 -3.05 -18.22 -7.74
C ALA A 288 -2.80 -19.74 -7.62
N ASP A 289 -2.35 -20.40 -8.69
CA ASP A 289 -2.14 -21.84 -8.78
C ASP A 289 -0.67 -22.28 -8.69
N ALA A 290 0.24 -21.33 -8.44
CA ALA A 290 1.65 -21.62 -8.25
C ALA A 290 2.27 -20.69 -7.21
N VAL A 291 3.37 -21.08 -6.61
CA VAL A 291 4.26 -20.21 -5.84
C VAL A 291 5.50 -19.94 -6.67
N ALA A 292 5.88 -18.67 -6.78
CA ALA A 292 6.99 -18.29 -7.64
C ALA A 292 7.78 -17.11 -7.10
N ASP A 293 9.02 -17.00 -7.53
CA ASP A 293 9.76 -15.76 -7.54
C ASP A 293 10.43 -15.55 -8.90
N GLY A 294 10.89 -14.36 -9.15
CA GLY A 294 11.49 -13.99 -10.42
C GLY A 294 12.71 -13.14 -10.24
N ILE A 295 13.63 -13.26 -11.18
CA ILE A 295 14.81 -12.43 -11.27
C ILE A 295 14.90 -11.85 -12.69
N ARG A 296 15.30 -10.60 -12.77
CA ARG A 296 15.70 -9.99 -14.03
C ARG A 296 17.20 -9.82 -14.05
N TRP A 297 17.85 -10.39 -15.06
CA TRP A 297 19.27 -10.19 -15.31
C TRP A 297 19.49 -8.95 -16.18
N PRO A 298 20.64 -8.30 -16.06
CA PRO A 298 21.03 -7.28 -17.03
C PRO A 298 21.15 -7.89 -18.44
N VAL A 299 20.45 -7.29 -19.39
CA VAL A 299 20.50 -7.65 -20.82
C VAL A 299 21.64 -6.90 -21.50
N PHE A 300 21.90 -5.69 -21.03
CA PHE A 300 22.94 -4.81 -21.53
C PHE A 300 23.90 -4.42 -20.41
N LYS A 301 25.17 -4.28 -20.77
CA LYS A 301 26.14 -3.61 -19.91
C LYS A 301 26.01 -2.10 -20.14
N PRO A 302 25.95 -1.26 -19.09
CA PRO A 302 25.97 0.18 -19.26
C PRO A 302 27.19 0.65 -20.04
N ASP A 303 26.99 1.56 -20.99
CA ASP A 303 28.01 2.21 -21.80
C ASP A 303 28.39 3.61 -21.27
N ARG A 304 27.88 3.99 -20.13
CA ARG A 304 28.02 5.28 -19.46
C ARG A 304 28.31 5.11 -17.98
N ASP A 305 28.71 6.20 -17.32
CA ASP A 305 29.01 6.20 -15.88
C ASP A 305 27.73 6.19 -15.04
N VAL A 306 27.15 5.02 -14.90
CA VAL A 306 25.95 4.74 -14.10
C VAL A 306 26.15 3.49 -13.25
N ARG A 307 25.45 3.41 -12.13
CA ARG A 307 25.55 2.27 -11.22
C ARG A 307 24.19 1.94 -10.60
N GLY A 308 23.83 0.67 -10.58
CA GLY A 308 22.58 0.20 -9.98
C GLY A 308 22.46 0.64 -8.51
N PHE A 309 21.35 1.26 -8.17
CA PHE A 309 21.11 1.83 -6.84
C PHE A 309 21.32 0.81 -5.71
N GLN A 310 20.87 -0.43 -5.89
CA GLN A 310 21.06 -1.49 -4.90
C GLN A 310 22.55 -1.75 -4.62
N SER A 311 23.38 -1.77 -5.66
CA SER A 311 24.84 -1.92 -5.54
C SER A 311 25.50 -0.71 -4.90
N VAL A 312 24.96 0.50 -5.14
CA VAL A 312 25.40 1.72 -4.43
C VAL A 312 25.12 1.63 -2.95
N LEU A 313 23.95 1.12 -2.55
CA LEU A 313 23.61 0.94 -1.12
C LEU A 313 24.50 -0.10 -0.43
N LEU A 314 24.83 -1.21 -1.11
CA LEU A 314 25.74 -2.22 -0.57
C LEU A 314 27.15 -1.65 -0.34
N ASP A 315 27.67 -0.90 -1.31
CA ASP A 315 28.98 -0.25 -1.18
C ASP A 315 28.99 0.82 -0.08
N LEU A 316 27.94 1.65 -0.03
CA LEU A 316 27.77 2.66 1.03
C LEU A 316 27.70 2.00 2.41
N GLY A 317 26.91 0.94 2.54
CA GLY A 317 26.79 0.17 3.78
C GLY A 317 28.13 -0.43 4.22
N ALA A 318 28.90 -0.96 3.27
CA ALA A 318 30.24 -1.49 3.55
C ALA A 318 31.23 -0.40 3.97
N ARG A 319 31.23 0.77 3.30
CA ARG A 319 32.08 1.93 3.67
C ARG A 319 31.76 2.51 5.04
N LEU A 320 30.49 2.45 5.43
CA LEU A 320 30.03 2.87 6.76
C LEU A 320 30.23 1.78 7.83
N GLY A 321 30.69 0.59 7.46
CA GLY A 321 30.86 -0.52 8.39
C GLY A 321 29.56 -1.04 8.98
N LEU A 322 28.44 -0.94 8.24
CA LEU A 322 27.13 -1.37 8.76
C LEU A 322 27.10 -2.88 9.00
N PRO A 323 26.46 -3.33 10.09
CA PRO A 323 26.31 -4.75 10.39
C PRO A 323 25.70 -5.53 9.22
N GLY A 324 26.32 -6.66 8.86
CA GLY A 324 25.87 -7.51 7.76
C GLY A 324 26.30 -7.04 6.36
N MET A 325 26.96 -5.87 6.24
CA MET A 325 27.51 -5.36 4.97
C MET A 325 29.02 -5.55 4.85
N VAL A 326 29.70 -5.85 5.94
CA VAL A 326 31.12 -6.12 6.00
C VAL A 326 31.40 -7.49 6.61
N ASN A 327 32.52 -8.08 6.21
CA ASN A 327 33.09 -9.25 6.83
C ASN A 327 33.83 -8.85 8.15
N ASP A 328 34.19 -9.81 8.96
CA ASP A 328 34.92 -9.60 10.22
C ASP A 328 36.24 -8.84 10.04
N ASN A 329 36.85 -8.93 8.87
CA ASN A 329 38.08 -8.22 8.50
C ASN A 329 37.82 -6.81 7.91
N GLY A 330 36.59 -6.34 7.93
CA GLY A 330 36.22 -5.02 7.41
C GLY A 330 36.05 -4.90 5.88
N THR A 331 36.25 -5.99 5.14
CA THR A 331 36.04 -5.99 3.68
C THR A 331 34.54 -6.06 3.34
N PRO A 332 34.08 -5.50 2.18
CA PRO A 332 32.70 -5.64 1.74
C PRO A 332 32.25 -7.09 1.69
N LYS A 333 31.08 -7.39 2.21
CA LYS A 333 30.52 -8.74 2.24
C LYS A 333 29.97 -9.16 0.87
N TYR A 334 29.47 -8.21 0.11
CA TYR A 334 28.89 -8.45 -1.22
C TYR A 334 29.57 -7.57 -2.26
N SER A 335 29.86 -8.14 -3.42
CA SER A 335 30.48 -7.39 -4.54
C SER A 335 29.49 -6.48 -5.25
N ASP A 336 28.28 -6.94 -5.40
CA ASP A 336 27.15 -6.23 -6.05
C ASP A 336 25.80 -6.83 -5.66
N TYR A 337 24.72 -6.33 -6.26
CA TYR A 337 23.38 -6.81 -5.96
C TYR A 337 23.09 -8.23 -6.49
N GLY A 338 23.77 -8.65 -7.54
CA GLY A 338 23.68 -10.03 -8.04
C GLY A 338 24.25 -11.04 -7.03
N ASP A 339 25.42 -10.73 -6.46
CA ASP A 339 26.03 -11.48 -5.38
C ASP A 339 25.15 -11.50 -4.11
N TYR A 340 24.58 -10.34 -3.75
CA TYR A 340 23.65 -10.23 -2.63
C TYR A 340 22.43 -11.15 -2.80
N ILE A 341 21.81 -11.21 -3.97
CA ILE A 341 20.64 -12.06 -4.24
C ILE A 341 20.94 -13.53 -3.93
N ILE A 342 22.13 -13.99 -4.23
CA ILE A 342 22.54 -15.40 -4.04
C ILE A 342 22.94 -15.66 -2.59
N ASN A 343 23.78 -14.80 -2.02
CA ASN A 343 24.54 -15.11 -0.81
C ASN A 343 23.98 -14.47 0.46
N HIS A 344 23.10 -13.47 0.36
CA HIS A 344 22.52 -12.85 1.55
C HIS A 344 21.68 -13.83 2.35
N GLU A 345 21.81 -13.77 3.65
CA GLU A 345 20.97 -14.50 4.59
C GLU A 345 20.17 -13.52 5.44
N ARG A 346 18.84 -13.64 5.41
CA ARG A 346 17.96 -12.95 6.37
C ARG A 346 18.14 -13.53 7.77
N LYS A 347 18.39 -14.85 7.81
CA LYS A 347 18.73 -15.66 8.97
C LYS A 347 19.56 -16.84 8.49
N PRO A 348 20.30 -17.52 9.35
CA PRO A 348 21.06 -18.70 8.97
C PRO A 348 20.21 -19.70 8.16
N GLY A 349 20.65 -20.04 6.96
CA GLY A 349 19.97 -20.94 6.05
C GLY A 349 18.77 -20.36 5.30
N ILE A 350 18.51 -19.03 5.34
CA ILE A 350 17.37 -18.40 4.65
C ILE A 350 17.79 -17.20 3.86
N GLY A 351 17.64 -17.32 2.55
CA GLY A 351 17.97 -16.27 1.59
C GLY A 351 16.78 -15.39 1.18
N PRO A 352 17.04 -14.36 0.38
CA PRO A 352 16.02 -13.42 -0.10
C PRO A 352 15.10 -14.01 -1.17
N LEU A 353 15.60 -14.96 -1.98
CA LEU A 353 14.84 -15.62 -3.05
C LEU A 353 14.57 -17.08 -2.72
N ALA A 354 13.41 -17.56 -3.14
CA ALA A 354 12.95 -18.91 -2.86
C ALA A 354 13.82 -19.99 -3.51
N GLY A 355 14.29 -19.76 -4.73
CA GLY A 355 14.98 -20.79 -5.51
C GLY A 355 16.49 -20.86 -5.37
N PHE A 356 17.17 -19.89 -4.76
CA PHE A 356 18.63 -19.86 -4.67
C PHE A 356 19.22 -20.58 -3.46
N ARG A 357 18.44 -21.40 -2.79
CA ARG A 357 18.89 -22.15 -1.61
C ARG A 357 18.68 -23.65 -1.78
N GLY A 358 19.59 -24.44 -1.22
CA GLY A 358 19.55 -25.90 -1.28
C GLY A 358 19.42 -26.41 -2.72
N ASN A 359 18.51 -27.33 -2.93
CA ASN A 359 18.15 -27.83 -4.26
C ASN A 359 16.90 -27.14 -4.87
N GLY A 360 16.43 -26.03 -4.26
CA GLY A 360 15.24 -25.31 -4.69
C GLY A 360 13.90 -25.99 -4.33
N GLU A 361 13.92 -27.12 -3.61
CA GLU A 361 12.69 -27.80 -3.19
C GLU A 361 11.95 -27.09 -2.07
N LYS A 362 12.71 -26.47 -1.14
CA LYS A 362 12.15 -25.67 -0.05
C LYS A 362 12.37 -24.19 -0.32
N SER A 363 11.31 -23.42 -0.22
CA SER A 363 11.30 -21.99 -0.49
C SER A 363 12.34 -21.23 0.37
N GLY A 364 13.40 -20.74 -0.28
CA GLY A 364 14.42 -19.87 0.30
C GLY A 364 15.29 -20.51 1.41
N ARG A 365 15.24 -21.83 1.60
CA ARG A 365 15.93 -22.52 2.70
C ARG A 365 17.08 -23.41 2.23
N GLY A 366 18.13 -23.50 3.03
CA GLY A 366 19.34 -24.29 2.78
C GLY A 366 20.55 -23.40 2.48
N GLU A 367 21.65 -24.04 2.08
CA GLU A 367 22.89 -23.35 1.70
C GLU A 367 22.72 -22.59 0.39
N PRO A 368 23.48 -21.48 0.18
CA PRO A 368 23.51 -20.78 -1.10
C PRO A 368 23.84 -21.72 -2.26
N ASN A 369 23.07 -21.65 -3.33
CA ASN A 369 23.25 -22.51 -4.50
C ASN A 369 23.18 -21.72 -5.81
N PRO A 370 24.29 -21.15 -6.28
CA PRO A 370 24.34 -20.39 -7.52
C PRO A 370 24.00 -21.20 -8.77
N SER A 371 24.07 -22.54 -8.73
CA SER A 371 23.69 -23.39 -9.87
C SER A 371 22.19 -23.31 -10.20
N GLN A 372 21.36 -22.82 -9.28
CA GLN A 372 19.94 -22.56 -9.56
C GLN A 372 19.70 -21.46 -10.62
N ILE A 373 20.71 -20.68 -10.98
CA ILE A 373 20.64 -19.72 -12.09
C ILE A 373 20.15 -20.38 -13.38
N GLU A 374 20.65 -21.58 -13.68
CA GLU A 374 20.23 -22.30 -14.89
C GLU A 374 18.77 -22.72 -14.83
N LEU A 375 18.24 -23.05 -13.64
CA LEU A 375 16.82 -23.34 -13.46
C LEU A 375 15.95 -22.09 -13.72
N TYR A 376 16.35 -20.92 -13.23
CA TYR A 376 15.68 -19.68 -13.53
C TYR A 376 15.69 -19.35 -15.02
N LYS A 377 16.83 -19.51 -15.69
CA LYS A 377 16.98 -19.27 -17.13
C LYS A 377 16.08 -20.21 -17.94
N ASN A 378 16.10 -21.50 -17.62
CA ASN A 378 15.29 -22.51 -18.29
C ASN A 378 13.78 -22.27 -18.13
N ASN A 379 13.36 -21.71 -17.01
CA ASN A 379 11.98 -21.35 -16.72
C ASN A 379 11.62 -19.89 -17.10
N GLY A 380 12.39 -19.24 -17.97
CA GLY A 380 12.12 -17.85 -18.37
C GLY A 380 12.39 -16.82 -17.27
N ALA A 381 13.43 -17.03 -16.46
CA ALA A 381 13.84 -16.22 -15.32
C ALA A 381 12.95 -16.35 -14.05
N PHE A 382 12.20 -17.45 -13.94
CA PHE A 382 11.36 -17.74 -12.79
C PHE A 382 11.77 -19.06 -12.12
N TRP A 383 11.70 -19.07 -10.80
CA TRP A 383 11.53 -20.29 -10.04
C TRP A 383 10.05 -20.41 -9.66
N HIS A 384 9.45 -21.60 -9.82
CA HIS A 384 8.06 -21.81 -9.44
C HIS A 384 7.80 -23.27 -9.03
N LYS A 385 6.78 -23.42 -8.22
CA LYS A 385 6.20 -24.73 -7.88
C LYS A 385 4.70 -24.65 -8.07
N ASP A 386 4.16 -25.50 -8.92
CA ASP A 386 2.72 -25.62 -9.11
C ASP A 386 2.04 -26.15 -7.86
N ILE A 387 0.91 -25.55 -7.53
CA ILE A 387 0.03 -26.09 -6.49
C ILE A 387 -0.71 -27.27 -7.09
N PRO A 388 -0.69 -28.46 -6.46
CA PRO A 388 -1.47 -29.62 -6.92
C PRO A 388 -2.94 -29.28 -7.13
N LYS A 389 -3.59 -29.92 -8.11
CA LYS A 389 -4.99 -29.59 -8.47
C LYS A 389 -5.94 -29.67 -7.29
N GLU A 390 -5.78 -30.70 -6.45
CA GLU A 390 -6.54 -30.92 -5.22
C GLU A 390 -6.30 -29.85 -4.14
N ALA A 391 -5.22 -29.08 -4.26
CA ALA A 391 -4.79 -28.04 -3.30
C ALA A 391 -5.09 -26.61 -3.76
N ARG A 392 -5.62 -26.40 -4.96
CA ARG A 392 -5.71 -25.06 -5.57
C ARG A 392 -6.76 -24.14 -4.95
N TYR A 393 -7.80 -24.71 -4.33
CA TYR A 393 -8.91 -23.96 -3.74
C TYR A 393 -9.08 -24.31 -2.27
N PHE A 394 -9.86 -23.50 -1.56
CA PHE A 394 -10.10 -23.65 -0.11
C PHE A 394 -8.83 -23.66 0.73
N LYS A 395 -7.81 -22.94 0.31
CA LYS A 395 -6.46 -22.98 0.90
C LYS A 395 -6.44 -22.83 2.42
N MET A 396 -7.40 -22.07 2.98
CA MET A 396 -7.56 -21.90 4.42
C MET A 396 -7.93 -23.17 5.18
N ALA A 397 -8.59 -24.11 4.51
CA ALA A 397 -9.12 -25.34 5.14
C ALA A 397 -8.70 -26.62 4.41
N ASN A 398 -8.02 -26.54 3.28
CA ASN A 398 -7.66 -27.67 2.43
C ASN A 398 -6.36 -28.32 2.94
N MET A 399 -6.45 -29.59 3.38
CA MET A 399 -5.32 -30.32 3.94
C MET A 399 -4.20 -30.57 2.94
N GLU A 400 -4.52 -30.77 1.66
CA GLU A 400 -3.49 -30.99 0.63
C GLU A 400 -2.70 -29.69 0.37
N TYR A 401 -3.37 -28.53 0.43
CA TYR A 401 -2.68 -27.26 0.38
C TYR A 401 -1.77 -27.06 1.60
N GLN A 402 -2.25 -27.38 2.79
CA GLN A 402 -1.46 -27.26 4.02
C GLN A 402 -0.20 -28.15 3.97
N LYS A 403 -0.33 -29.39 3.50
CA LYS A 403 0.80 -30.29 3.28
C LYS A 403 1.78 -29.75 2.23
N PHE A 404 1.27 -29.27 1.10
CA PHE A 404 2.07 -28.65 0.06
C PHE A 404 2.87 -27.47 0.62
N ALA A 405 2.23 -26.57 1.35
CA ALA A 405 2.85 -25.38 1.92
C ALA A 405 3.96 -25.73 2.93
N VAL A 406 3.79 -26.80 3.71
CA VAL A 406 4.86 -27.33 4.60
C VAL A 406 6.01 -27.91 3.80
N ASN A 407 5.71 -28.71 2.78
CA ASN A 407 6.74 -29.39 1.98
C ASN A 407 7.67 -28.39 1.27
N ILE A 408 7.12 -27.28 0.77
CA ILE A 408 7.93 -26.23 0.14
C ILE A 408 8.46 -25.17 1.12
N GLY A 409 8.18 -25.33 2.42
CA GLY A 409 8.70 -24.46 3.47
C GLY A 409 7.97 -23.12 3.65
N ILE A 410 6.75 -22.98 3.14
CA ILE A 410 5.88 -21.80 3.41
C ILE A 410 5.36 -21.83 4.84
N PHE A 411 4.90 -22.99 5.30
CA PHE A 411 4.42 -23.22 6.65
C PHE A 411 5.35 -24.16 7.42
N ASP A 412 5.38 -24.02 8.72
CA ASP A 412 6.15 -24.92 9.59
C ASP A 412 5.36 -26.20 9.91
N LYS A 413 4.04 -26.09 9.99
CA LYS A 413 3.11 -27.20 10.24
C LYS A 413 1.81 -27.03 9.46
N PRO A 414 1.08 -28.13 9.15
CA PRO A 414 -0.25 -28.02 8.57
C PRO A 414 -1.20 -27.41 9.60
N GLU A 415 -1.76 -26.25 9.28
CA GLU A 415 -2.65 -25.54 10.19
C GLU A 415 -3.67 -24.72 9.39
N PRO A 416 -4.97 -24.95 9.61
CA PRO A 416 -5.99 -24.14 8.97
C PRO A 416 -5.94 -22.72 9.51
N TYR A 417 -6.36 -21.75 8.71
CA TYR A 417 -6.53 -20.38 9.16
C TYR A 417 -7.96 -19.91 8.96
N THR A 418 -8.41 -19.09 9.90
CA THR A 418 -9.76 -18.56 9.95
C THR A 418 -9.75 -17.07 9.64
N PHE A 419 -10.73 -16.61 8.88
CA PHE A 419 -10.97 -15.18 8.71
C PHE A 419 -11.63 -14.62 9.97
N GLN A 420 -11.06 -13.54 10.49
CA GLN A 420 -11.59 -12.88 11.67
C GLN A 420 -12.35 -11.62 11.27
N ILE A 421 -13.59 -11.51 11.70
CA ILE A 421 -14.40 -10.30 11.58
C ILE A 421 -13.98 -9.28 12.65
N TYR A 422 -13.64 -9.77 13.82
CA TYR A 422 -13.26 -9.00 14.98
C TYR A 422 -11.76 -8.75 15.04
N SER A 423 -11.34 -7.53 15.36
CA SER A 423 -9.93 -7.16 15.50
C SER A 423 -9.58 -6.84 16.95
N GLU A 424 -8.91 -7.77 17.62
CA GLU A 424 -8.41 -7.54 18.99
C GLU A 424 -7.43 -6.36 19.11
N PRO A 425 -6.49 -6.14 18.17
CA PRO A 425 -5.65 -4.95 18.24
C PRO A 425 -6.46 -3.66 18.29
N LEU A 426 -7.45 -3.50 17.41
CA LEU A 426 -8.30 -2.31 17.41
C LEU A 426 -9.08 -2.16 18.72
N GLN A 427 -9.57 -3.26 19.30
CA GLN A 427 -10.21 -3.21 20.61
C GLN A 427 -9.27 -2.67 21.68
N LYS A 428 -8.01 -3.13 21.71
CA LYS A 428 -7.03 -2.65 22.70
C LYS A 428 -6.75 -1.15 22.53
N PHE A 429 -6.65 -0.67 21.29
CA PHE A 429 -6.52 0.77 21.02
C PHE A 429 -7.75 1.55 21.52
N GLN A 430 -8.95 1.05 21.23
CA GLN A 430 -10.20 1.67 21.67
C GLN A 430 -10.32 1.69 23.21
N LEU A 431 -9.97 0.60 23.87
CA LEU A 431 -9.95 0.52 25.34
C LEU A 431 -8.92 1.49 25.95
N ALA A 432 -7.76 1.66 25.33
CA ALA A 432 -6.79 2.65 25.77
C ALA A 432 -7.35 4.09 25.71
N ALA A 433 -8.17 4.40 24.71
CA ALA A 433 -8.82 5.71 24.61
C ALA A 433 -9.81 6.01 25.74
N ILE A 434 -10.30 4.99 26.45
CA ILE A 434 -11.19 5.14 27.61
C ILE A 434 -10.50 4.86 28.95
N GLY A 435 -9.15 4.80 28.93
CA GLY A 435 -8.34 4.75 30.15
C GLY A 435 -7.79 3.39 30.55
N HIS A 436 -7.96 2.36 29.73
CA HIS A 436 -7.37 1.05 30.02
C HIS A 436 -5.91 0.98 29.55
N GLY A 437 -5.09 0.24 30.30
CA GLY A 437 -3.67 0.04 30.00
C GLY A 437 -2.77 1.23 30.39
N ASN A 438 -1.47 1.07 30.20
CA ASN A 438 -0.48 2.06 30.62
C ASN A 438 -0.12 3.07 29.50
N ILE A 439 -0.37 2.71 28.24
CA ILE A 439 -0.10 3.53 27.07
C ILE A 439 -1.42 4.03 26.51
N GLN A 440 -1.65 5.34 26.59
CA GLN A 440 -2.90 5.96 26.19
C GLN A 440 -2.69 6.99 25.09
N PRO A 441 -3.69 7.22 24.23
CA PRO A 441 -3.59 8.23 23.20
C PRO A 441 -3.49 9.63 23.79
N PRO A 442 -2.78 10.54 23.11
CA PRO A 442 -2.79 11.95 23.50
C PRO A 442 -4.21 12.51 23.47
N ALA A 443 -4.47 13.52 24.28
CA ALA A 443 -5.82 14.05 24.51
C ALA A 443 -6.54 14.43 23.20
N TYR A 444 -5.81 15.00 22.23
CA TYR A 444 -6.38 15.44 20.96
C TYR A 444 -6.79 14.29 20.01
N LEU A 445 -6.25 13.08 20.18
CA LEU A 445 -6.64 11.89 19.39
C LEU A 445 -7.61 10.95 20.13
N ARG A 446 -7.90 11.21 21.39
CA ARG A 446 -8.68 10.28 22.21
C ARG A 446 -10.09 10.01 21.68
N SER A 447 -10.77 11.05 21.23
CA SER A 447 -12.12 10.92 20.64
C SER A 447 -12.07 10.13 19.33
N LEU A 448 -11.11 10.43 18.47
CA LEU A 448 -10.90 9.75 17.20
C LEU A 448 -10.60 8.26 17.39
N VAL A 449 -9.66 7.93 18.28
CA VAL A 449 -9.34 6.52 18.56
C VAL A 449 -10.56 5.78 19.09
N LYS A 450 -11.35 6.40 19.97
CA LYS A 450 -12.58 5.82 20.51
C LYS A 450 -13.61 5.52 19.40
N SER A 451 -13.78 6.40 18.42
CA SER A 451 -14.82 6.28 17.40
C SER A 451 -14.41 5.46 16.18
N CYS A 452 -13.14 5.56 15.73
CA CYS A 452 -12.68 4.95 14.49
C CYS A 452 -12.01 3.58 14.67
N PHE A 453 -11.38 3.33 15.83
CA PHE A 453 -10.64 2.10 16.11
C PHE A 453 -11.54 1.00 16.67
N THR A 454 -12.66 0.77 16.02
CA THR A 454 -13.61 -0.25 16.47
C THR A 454 -13.17 -1.65 16.05
N PRO A 455 -13.35 -2.66 16.92
CA PRO A 455 -12.98 -4.05 16.62
C PRO A 455 -13.82 -4.66 15.49
N LEU A 456 -15.05 -4.20 15.30
CA LEU A 456 -15.92 -4.53 14.17
C LEU A 456 -15.87 -3.42 13.13
N PRO A 457 -16.11 -3.70 11.85
CA PRO A 457 -16.20 -2.66 10.82
C PRO A 457 -17.26 -1.64 11.18
N VAL A 458 -16.93 -0.37 10.98
CA VAL A 458 -17.83 0.76 11.17
C VAL A 458 -17.70 1.70 9.99
N TRP A 459 -18.80 2.34 9.63
CA TRP A 459 -18.76 3.46 8.69
C TRP A 459 -18.78 4.79 9.43
N TYR A 460 -17.94 5.70 9.01
CA TYR A 460 -17.98 7.12 9.40
C TYR A 460 -17.67 7.98 8.17
N GLU A 461 -18.17 9.22 8.17
CA GLU A 461 -17.92 10.15 7.07
C GLU A 461 -16.41 10.41 6.94
N PRO A 462 -15.85 10.38 5.72
CA PRO A 462 -14.47 10.81 5.52
C PRO A 462 -14.27 12.25 6.01
N PHE A 463 -13.21 12.51 6.75
CA PHE A 463 -12.94 13.83 7.35
C PHE A 463 -12.82 14.93 6.28
N GLU A 464 -12.36 14.59 5.09
CA GLU A 464 -12.32 15.50 3.95
C GLU A 464 -13.71 16.02 3.57
N GLY A 465 -14.73 15.17 3.71
CA GLY A 465 -16.13 15.52 3.44
C GLY A 465 -16.76 16.42 4.50
N GLU A 466 -16.22 16.41 5.73
CA GLU A 466 -16.67 17.26 6.84
C GLU A 466 -16.00 18.63 6.84
N THR A 467 -14.75 18.71 6.37
CA THR A 467 -13.92 19.90 6.49
C THR A 467 -13.97 20.81 5.26
N VAL A 468 -14.46 20.31 4.12
CA VAL A 468 -14.51 21.06 2.86
C VAL A 468 -15.96 21.26 2.43
N SER A 469 -16.36 22.52 2.19
CA SER A 469 -17.72 22.87 1.78
C SER A 469 -18.08 22.26 0.43
N LYS A 470 -19.10 21.42 0.39
CA LYS A 470 -19.65 20.83 -0.84
C LYS A 470 -20.39 21.85 -1.72
N ASP A 471 -20.84 22.96 -1.15
CA ASP A 471 -21.48 24.04 -1.91
C ASP A 471 -20.44 24.85 -2.70
N GLU A 472 -19.27 25.06 -2.14
CA GLU A 472 -18.17 25.76 -2.77
C GLU A 472 -17.37 24.85 -3.72
N PHE A 473 -17.14 23.59 -3.32
CA PHE A 473 -16.39 22.58 -4.08
C PHE A 473 -17.25 21.34 -4.36
N PRO A 474 -18.22 21.42 -5.29
CA PRO A 474 -19.23 20.38 -5.49
C PRO A 474 -18.75 19.18 -6.32
N LEU A 475 -17.53 19.21 -6.84
CA LEU A 475 -17.01 18.18 -7.73
C LEU A 475 -16.02 17.27 -7.02
N HIS A 476 -16.16 15.98 -7.23
CA HIS A 476 -15.15 14.99 -6.83
C HIS A 476 -14.09 14.86 -7.91
N ALA A 477 -12.82 14.88 -7.51
CA ALA A 477 -11.69 14.75 -8.41
C ALA A 477 -11.00 13.39 -8.25
N LEU A 478 -10.78 12.70 -9.38
CA LEU A 478 -10.10 11.41 -9.42
C LEU A 478 -8.87 11.47 -10.30
N THR A 479 -7.91 10.56 -10.04
CA THR A 479 -6.78 10.31 -10.92
C THR A 479 -6.77 8.87 -11.40
N GLN A 480 -6.33 8.67 -12.63
CA GLN A 480 -6.13 7.34 -13.20
C GLN A 480 -4.73 7.23 -13.80
N ARG A 481 -4.10 6.08 -13.63
CA ARG A 481 -2.83 5.81 -14.30
C ARG A 481 -3.06 5.54 -15.78
N PRO A 482 -2.37 6.24 -16.69
CA PRO A 482 -2.39 5.89 -18.09
C PRO A 482 -1.65 4.57 -18.31
N MET A 483 -2.23 3.67 -19.09
CA MET A 483 -1.64 2.36 -19.34
C MET A 483 -0.27 2.45 -20.03
N ALA A 484 -0.11 3.40 -20.93
CA ALA A 484 1.09 3.57 -21.73
C ALA A 484 2.17 4.45 -21.06
N MET A 485 1.91 5.00 -19.88
CA MET A 485 2.87 5.86 -19.17
C MET A 485 3.26 5.26 -17.84
N TYR A 486 4.54 5.34 -17.50
CA TYR A 486 5.06 4.90 -16.21
C TYR A 486 5.34 6.12 -15.32
N HIS A 487 4.33 6.55 -14.55
CA HIS A 487 4.41 7.74 -13.71
C HIS A 487 4.98 8.96 -14.47
N SER A 488 5.75 9.81 -13.80
CA SER A 488 6.37 10.97 -14.42
C SER A 488 7.52 10.64 -15.40
N TRP A 489 8.05 9.43 -15.36
CA TRP A 489 9.15 9.01 -16.25
C TRP A 489 8.68 8.70 -17.67
N GLY A 490 7.49 8.16 -17.82
CA GLY A 490 6.95 7.83 -19.15
C GLY A 490 6.87 9.03 -20.07
N SER A 491 6.64 10.22 -19.56
CA SER A 491 6.59 11.46 -20.32
C SER A 491 7.93 11.89 -20.92
N GLN A 492 9.05 11.29 -20.56
CA GLN A 492 10.35 11.48 -21.21
C GLN A 492 10.53 10.63 -22.47
N ASN A 493 9.68 9.61 -22.65
CA ASN A 493 9.76 8.72 -23.79
C ASN A 493 8.93 9.26 -24.97
N PRO A 494 9.56 9.65 -26.10
CA PRO A 494 8.86 10.24 -27.24
C PRO A 494 7.86 9.27 -27.91
N TRP A 495 8.08 7.96 -27.84
CA TRP A 495 7.12 6.97 -28.31
C TRP A 495 5.83 6.96 -27.50
N LEU A 496 5.95 7.05 -26.18
CA LEU A 496 4.79 7.07 -25.28
C LEU A 496 4.02 8.39 -25.38
N ARG A 497 4.71 9.51 -25.64
CA ARG A 497 4.06 10.80 -25.89
C ARG A 497 3.17 10.81 -27.13
N GLN A 498 3.45 9.98 -28.13
CA GLN A 498 2.55 9.83 -29.29
C GLN A 498 1.19 9.24 -28.90
N ILE A 499 1.12 8.51 -27.80
CA ILE A 499 -0.12 7.92 -27.28
C ILE A 499 -0.83 8.91 -26.32
N HIS A 500 -0.08 9.54 -25.45
CA HIS A 500 -0.55 10.50 -24.45
C HIS A 500 0.25 11.81 -24.55
N GLY A 501 -0.06 12.63 -25.57
CA GLY A 501 0.61 13.90 -25.81
C GLY A 501 0.20 15.01 -24.86
N GLN A 502 -1.01 14.94 -24.31
CA GLN A 502 -1.58 15.95 -23.41
C GLN A 502 -2.25 15.30 -22.20
N ASN A 503 -2.37 16.07 -21.15
CA ASN A 503 -3.15 15.70 -19.98
C ASN A 503 -4.35 16.65 -19.80
N PRO A 504 -5.54 16.32 -20.35
CA PRO A 504 -6.74 17.13 -20.16
C PRO A 504 -7.43 16.79 -18.82
N MET A 505 -8.26 17.72 -18.37
CA MET A 505 -9.28 17.44 -17.36
C MET A 505 -10.52 16.90 -18.03
N PHE A 506 -10.88 15.66 -17.73
CA PHE A 506 -12.11 15.03 -18.20
C PHE A 506 -13.27 15.51 -17.35
N ILE A 507 -14.26 16.14 -17.98
CA ILE A 507 -15.43 16.71 -17.32
C ILE A 507 -16.73 16.11 -17.85
N PRO A 508 -17.79 15.99 -17.02
CA PRO A 508 -19.07 15.49 -17.49
C PRO A 508 -19.79 16.52 -18.37
N ARG A 509 -20.62 16.04 -19.31
CA ARG A 509 -21.40 16.88 -20.20
C ARG A 509 -22.23 17.95 -19.47
N LYS A 510 -22.78 17.62 -18.31
CA LYS A 510 -23.59 18.56 -17.50
C LYS A 510 -22.78 19.78 -17.08
N VAL A 511 -21.55 19.57 -16.59
CA VAL A 511 -20.63 20.66 -16.21
C VAL A 511 -20.22 21.45 -17.43
N ALA A 512 -19.86 20.78 -18.53
CA ALA A 512 -19.53 21.46 -19.80
C ALA A 512 -20.65 22.34 -20.31
N SER A 513 -21.89 21.82 -20.34
CA SER A 513 -23.07 22.59 -20.79
C SER A 513 -23.36 23.78 -19.89
N LYS A 514 -23.27 23.59 -18.56
CA LYS A 514 -23.50 24.68 -17.59
C LYS A 514 -22.53 25.85 -17.78
N LEU A 515 -21.28 25.54 -18.14
CA LEU A 515 -20.21 26.51 -18.32
C LEU A 515 -19.97 26.91 -19.77
N ASN A 516 -20.76 26.39 -20.71
CA ASN A 516 -20.63 26.61 -22.16
C ASN A 516 -19.22 26.29 -22.70
N LEU A 517 -18.67 25.15 -22.28
CA LEU A 517 -17.32 24.71 -22.65
C LEU A 517 -17.33 23.76 -23.84
N LYS A 518 -16.23 23.76 -24.60
CA LYS A 518 -15.92 22.85 -25.70
C LYS A 518 -14.63 22.11 -25.41
N ASP A 519 -14.42 20.98 -26.09
CA ASP A 519 -13.16 20.26 -26.04
C ASP A 519 -11.99 21.18 -26.44
N GLY A 520 -10.94 21.16 -25.64
CA GLY A 520 -9.75 21.99 -25.82
C GLY A 520 -9.83 23.38 -25.16
N ASP A 521 -10.98 23.79 -24.65
CA ASP A 521 -11.06 25.06 -23.88
C ASP A 521 -10.19 24.98 -22.63
N TRP A 522 -9.57 26.10 -22.28
CA TRP A 522 -8.79 26.22 -21.06
C TRP A 522 -9.62 26.76 -19.91
N ILE A 523 -9.57 26.03 -18.78
CA ILE A 523 -10.30 26.40 -17.56
C ILE A 523 -9.36 26.50 -16.37
N TRP A 524 -9.82 27.19 -15.34
CA TRP A 524 -9.24 27.10 -14.01
C TRP A 524 -10.02 26.05 -13.20
N VAL A 525 -9.29 25.10 -12.59
CA VAL A 525 -9.81 24.17 -11.59
C VAL A 525 -9.21 24.55 -10.26
N SER A 526 -10.06 24.72 -9.25
CA SER A 526 -9.65 25.14 -7.91
C SER A 526 -10.18 24.21 -6.83
N SER A 527 -9.44 24.13 -5.75
CA SER A 527 -9.83 23.53 -4.48
C SER A 527 -9.63 24.55 -3.36
N HIS A 528 -9.95 24.18 -2.13
CA HIS A 528 -9.62 24.97 -0.94
C HIS A 528 -8.11 25.24 -0.77
N HIS A 529 -7.26 24.42 -1.39
CA HIS A 529 -5.81 24.47 -1.26
C HIS A 529 -5.10 25.25 -2.39
N GLY A 530 -5.62 25.19 -3.63
CA GLY A 530 -4.95 25.79 -4.76
C GLY A 530 -5.76 25.81 -6.04
N LYS A 531 -5.13 26.23 -7.14
CA LYS A 531 -5.73 26.22 -8.47
C LYS A 531 -4.72 25.88 -9.56
N ILE A 532 -5.20 25.22 -10.60
CA ILE A 532 -4.46 24.87 -11.81
C ILE A 532 -5.20 25.30 -13.06
N ARG A 533 -4.48 25.55 -14.14
CA ARG A 533 -5.05 25.85 -15.46
C ARG A 533 -4.86 24.64 -16.36
N VAL A 534 -5.93 24.16 -16.99
CA VAL A 534 -5.95 22.88 -17.71
C VAL A 534 -6.84 22.92 -18.94
N PRO A 535 -6.54 22.16 -20.00
CA PRO A 535 -7.47 21.98 -21.12
C PRO A 535 -8.57 20.98 -20.74
N VAL A 536 -9.73 21.14 -21.36
CA VAL A 536 -10.92 20.33 -21.11
C VAL A 536 -11.05 19.22 -22.16
N PHE A 537 -11.53 18.06 -21.70
CA PHE A 537 -12.09 17.00 -22.53
C PHE A 537 -13.47 16.59 -21.98
N ILE A 538 -14.50 16.67 -22.82
CA ILE A 538 -15.89 16.39 -22.42
C ILE A 538 -16.19 14.90 -22.55
N MET A 539 -16.54 14.25 -21.44
CA MET A 539 -16.79 12.83 -21.39
C MET A 539 -18.24 12.48 -21.06
N ALA A 540 -18.85 11.63 -21.90
CA ALA A 540 -20.26 11.26 -21.75
C ALA A 540 -20.51 10.23 -20.64
N GLY A 541 -19.60 9.32 -20.40
CA GLY A 541 -19.72 8.20 -19.44
C GLY A 541 -19.27 8.53 -18.03
N LEU A 542 -19.14 9.81 -17.69
CA LEU A 542 -18.69 10.28 -16.40
C LEU A 542 -19.86 10.66 -15.51
N ASN A 543 -19.77 10.33 -14.20
CA ASN A 543 -20.73 10.80 -13.22
C ASN A 543 -20.81 12.34 -13.23
N GLU A 544 -22.01 12.88 -13.07
CA GLU A 544 -22.30 14.32 -13.21
C GLU A 544 -21.52 15.22 -12.25
N ASN A 545 -21.09 14.68 -11.11
CA ASN A 545 -20.34 15.41 -10.07
C ASN A 545 -18.86 15.00 -10.00
N THR A 546 -18.35 14.29 -11.00
CA THR A 546 -16.99 13.78 -10.99
C THR A 546 -16.18 14.35 -12.16
N ILE A 547 -14.98 14.77 -11.86
CA ILE A 547 -13.94 15.11 -12.85
C ILE A 547 -12.75 14.17 -12.66
N TRP A 548 -11.97 13.94 -13.71
CA TRP A 548 -10.77 13.14 -13.56
C TRP A 548 -9.67 13.54 -14.54
N THR A 549 -8.47 13.08 -14.25
CA THR A 549 -7.29 13.34 -15.09
C THR A 549 -6.33 12.17 -15.04
N TRP A 550 -5.43 12.09 -16.02
CA TRP A 550 -4.33 11.16 -15.95
C TRP A 550 -3.33 11.54 -14.87
N ASN A 551 -2.77 10.53 -14.20
CA ASN A 551 -1.72 10.72 -13.21
C ASN A 551 -0.38 11.03 -13.90
N ALA A 552 0.28 12.10 -13.46
CA ALA A 552 1.70 12.40 -13.71
C ALA A 552 2.13 12.52 -15.19
N ILE A 553 1.22 12.85 -16.11
CA ILE A 553 1.57 13.19 -17.50
C ILE A 553 2.02 14.66 -17.57
N GLY A 554 3.03 14.90 -18.40
CA GLY A 554 3.64 16.22 -18.60
C GLY A 554 4.88 16.43 -17.77
N LYS A 555 5.54 17.54 -18.00
CA LYS A 555 6.77 17.96 -17.32
C LYS A 555 6.67 19.40 -16.88
N ARG A 556 7.34 19.72 -15.79
CA ARG A 556 7.54 21.09 -15.35
C ARG A 556 8.58 21.77 -16.24
N LYS A 557 8.40 23.04 -16.52
CA LYS A 557 9.35 23.86 -17.27
C LYS A 557 10.75 23.75 -16.66
N GLY A 558 11.72 23.44 -17.52
CA GLY A 558 13.13 23.26 -17.14
C GLY A 558 13.44 21.93 -16.43
N SER A 559 12.49 21.00 -16.35
CA SER A 559 12.64 19.74 -15.62
C SER A 559 13.72 18.81 -16.18
N TRP A 560 13.96 18.84 -17.49
CA TRP A 560 14.96 17.98 -18.11
C TRP A 560 16.38 18.53 -18.06
N ALA A 561 16.60 19.62 -17.32
CA ALA A 561 17.89 20.28 -17.09
C ALA A 561 18.64 20.76 -18.36
N LEU A 562 18.20 20.35 -19.53
CA LEU A 562 18.84 20.63 -20.82
C LEU A 562 18.19 21.77 -21.59
N ASP A 563 16.87 21.94 -21.45
CA ASP A 563 16.11 22.98 -22.09
C ASP A 563 15.00 23.52 -21.17
N LYS A 564 15.01 24.82 -20.96
CA LYS A 564 14.00 25.51 -20.13
C LYS A 564 12.68 25.72 -20.87
N ASN A 565 12.63 25.47 -22.16
CA ASN A 565 11.49 25.72 -23.02
C ASN A 565 10.89 24.45 -23.63
N VAL A 566 11.10 23.29 -22.97
CA VAL A 566 10.48 22.03 -23.43
C VAL A 566 8.97 22.19 -23.58
N GLU A 567 8.44 21.83 -24.72
CA GLU A 567 7.03 21.97 -25.07
C GLU A 567 6.14 21.18 -24.11
N GLU A 568 6.57 20.00 -23.70
CA GLU A 568 5.88 19.11 -22.78
C GLU A 568 5.57 19.74 -21.40
N ALA A 569 6.31 20.76 -21.00
CA ALA A 569 6.02 21.54 -19.79
C ALA A 569 4.69 22.30 -19.88
N ASN A 570 4.17 22.53 -21.07
CA ASN A 570 2.90 23.22 -21.32
C ASN A 570 1.74 22.27 -21.65
N GLU A 571 2.02 20.98 -21.86
CA GLU A 571 1.04 19.98 -22.29
C GLU A 571 0.51 19.11 -21.14
N GLY A 572 1.04 19.25 -19.94
CA GLY A 572 0.67 18.45 -18.80
C GLY A 572 0.52 19.26 -17.52
N PHE A 573 -0.19 18.66 -16.58
CA PHE A 573 -0.36 19.15 -15.23
C PHE A 573 -0.58 17.98 -14.28
N ILE A 574 -0.50 18.23 -12.98
CA ILE A 574 -0.88 17.24 -11.97
C ILE A 574 -1.88 17.84 -10.99
N ILE A 575 -2.90 17.03 -10.67
CA ILE A 575 -3.95 17.43 -9.72
C ILE A 575 -3.43 17.56 -8.28
N ASN A 576 -2.28 16.99 -7.97
CA ASN A 576 -1.63 17.06 -6.66
C ASN A 576 -1.38 18.49 -6.16
N HIS A 577 -1.38 19.48 -7.06
CA HIS A 577 -1.37 20.90 -6.69
C HIS A 577 -2.67 21.38 -6.03
N LEU A 578 -3.75 20.62 -6.16
CA LEU A 578 -5.07 20.93 -5.59
C LEU A 578 -5.33 20.19 -4.28
N ILE A 579 -4.46 19.26 -3.88
CA ILE A 579 -4.67 18.39 -2.73
C ILE A 579 -3.77 18.86 -1.60
N SER A 580 -4.39 19.25 -0.47
CA SER A 580 -3.67 19.55 0.76
C SER A 580 -3.15 18.28 1.44
N ASP A 581 -2.00 18.36 2.07
CA ASP A 581 -1.48 17.34 2.98
C ASP A 581 -2.12 17.42 4.38
N LEU A 582 -2.71 18.55 4.71
CA LEU A 582 -3.40 18.76 5.98
C LEU A 582 -4.87 19.13 5.76
N LEU A 583 -5.72 18.61 6.63
CA LEU A 583 -7.12 19.01 6.69
C LEU A 583 -7.26 20.45 7.22
N PRO A 584 -8.11 21.28 6.62
CA PRO A 584 -8.46 22.56 7.20
C PRO A 584 -9.26 22.28 8.47
N GLY A 585 -8.76 22.55 9.62
CA GLY A 585 -9.27 22.33 10.97
C GLY A 585 -10.51 21.47 11.12
N ASN A 586 -10.46 20.45 11.94
CA ASN A 586 -11.63 19.64 12.27
C ASN A 586 -11.64 19.29 13.77
N ASP A 587 -12.81 18.90 14.26
CA ASP A 587 -13.02 18.56 15.66
C ASP A 587 -12.53 17.15 16.02
N SER A 588 -12.15 16.33 15.02
CA SER A 588 -11.68 14.96 15.24
C SER A 588 -10.31 14.87 15.88
N GLY A 589 -9.52 15.94 15.80
CA GLY A 589 -8.11 15.98 16.21
C GLY A 589 -7.15 15.38 15.17
N TYR A 590 -7.65 14.73 14.12
CA TYR A 590 -6.82 14.19 13.04
C TYR A 590 -6.56 15.26 11.98
N ARG A 591 -5.30 15.48 11.66
CA ARG A 591 -4.89 16.62 10.82
C ARG A 591 -4.48 16.25 9.40
N TYR A 592 -4.37 14.97 9.07
CA TYR A 592 -3.83 14.53 7.78
C TYR A 592 -4.94 14.31 6.76
N SER A 593 -4.79 14.89 5.58
CA SER A 593 -5.74 14.77 4.48
C SER A 593 -5.55 13.45 3.73
N ASN A 594 -6.64 12.88 3.26
CA ASN A 594 -6.65 11.64 2.45
C ASN A 594 -5.84 10.48 3.04
N SER A 595 -5.80 10.39 4.34
CA SER A 595 -5.05 9.38 5.08
C SER A 595 -5.92 8.74 6.15
N ASP A 596 -5.85 7.44 6.25
CA ASP A 596 -6.59 6.69 7.25
C ASP A 596 -5.89 6.74 8.61
N PRO A 597 -6.59 7.06 9.71
CA PRO A 597 -5.97 7.22 11.04
C PRO A 597 -5.44 5.92 11.65
N ILE A 598 -5.84 4.77 11.11
CA ILE A 598 -5.39 3.46 11.58
C ILE A 598 -4.09 3.05 10.88
N THR A 599 -3.98 3.35 9.60
CA THR A 599 -2.88 2.87 8.75
C THR A 599 -1.98 3.98 8.20
N GLY A 600 -2.40 5.24 8.22
CA GLY A 600 -1.68 6.35 7.59
C GLY A 600 -1.71 6.33 6.05
N GLN A 601 -2.50 5.46 5.45
CA GLN A 601 -2.53 5.24 3.99
C GLN A 601 -3.59 6.12 3.33
#